data_9fe10e18be146a18549da0304dfa1534
#
_entry.id   9fe10e18be146a18549da0304dfa1534
#
_cell.length_a   1.000
_cell.length_b   1.000
_cell.length_c   1.000
_cell.angle_alpha   90.00
_cell.angle_beta   90.00
_cell.angle_gamma   90.00
#
_symmetry.space_group_name_H-M   'P 1'
#
loop_
_entity.id
_entity.type
_entity.pdbx_description
1 polymer ?
#
loop_
_entity_poly.entity_id
_entity_poly.type
_entity_poly.pdbx_seq_one_letter_code
_entity_poly.pdbx_strand_id
1 'polypeptide(L)'
;MKNLGVVRGIIVRSRSIFGNIGAGIQTIFGGNITIYTDLCERTRKDAFDLMVQHAETLGANAMIGVRYESTEVMAGVTEVICYGTAVIVEPASSQL
;
A
#
# COMPACT_ATOMS: atom_id res chain seq x y z
N MET A 1 1.22 19.17 -16.89
CA MET A 1 0.90 17.92 -16.22
C MET A 1 -0.41 17.37 -16.75
N LYS A 2 -0.43 16.11 -17.11
CA LYS A 2 -1.63 15.45 -17.61
C LYS A 2 -2.16 14.51 -16.54
N ASN A 3 -3.41 14.66 -16.16
CA ASN A 3 -4.07 13.82 -15.17
C ASN A 3 -4.67 12.59 -15.84
N LEU A 4 -4.29 11.41 -15.39
CA LEU A 4 -4.78 10.13 -15.93
C LEU A 4 -5.83 9.48 -15.05
N GLY A 5 -6.10 10.07 -13.88
CA GLY A 5 -7.11 9.58 -12.97
C GLY A 5 -6.56 8.92 -11.73
N VAL A 6 -7.46 8.46 -10.89
CA VAL A 6 -7.11 7.81 -9.61
C VAL A 6 -6.71 6.36 -9.88
N VAL A 7 -5.60 5.97 -9.27
CA VAL A 7 -5.11 4.59 -9.31
C VAL A 7 -5.02 4.05 -7.89
N ARG A 8 -5.06 2.74 -7.75
CA ARG A 8 -5.03 2.11 -6.43
C ARG A 8 -4.42 0.72 -6.48
N GLY A 9 -3.92 0.30 -5.33
CA GLY A 9 -3.55 -1.08 -5.06
C GLY A 9 -4.23 -1.52 -3.77
N ILE A 10 -4.85 -2.68 -3.77
CA ILE A 10 -5.61 -3.19 -2.63
C ILE A 10 -5.05 -4.55 -2.24
N ILE A 11 -4.75 -4.70 -0.96
CA ILE A 11 -4.33 -5.97 -0.37
C ILE A 11 -5.32 -6.30 0.74
N VAL A 12 -5.80 -7.53 0.74
CA VAL A 12 -6.67 -8.03 1.80
C VAL A 12 -5.91 -9.10 2.58
N ARG A 13 -5.86 -8.93 3.89
CA ARG A 13 -5.20 -9.88 4.79
C ARG A 13 -6.21 -10.48 5.75
N SER A 14 -6.17 -11.79 5.88
CA SER A 14 -7.03 -12.49 6.83
C SER A 14 -6.44 -12.43 8.23
N ARG A 15 -7.31 -12.55 9.24
CA ARG A 15 -6.90 -12.60 10.63
C ARG A 15 -5.92 -13.73 10.92
N SER A 16 -5.99 -14.83 10.19
CA SER A 16 -5.11 -15.97 10.44
C SER A 16 -3.63 -15.62 10.23
N ILE A 17 -3.31 -14.73 9.30
CA ILE A 17 -1.93 -14.28 9.09
C ILE A 17 -1.45 -13.46 10.29
N PHE A 18 -2.27 -12.49 10.72
CA PHE A 18 -1.95 -11.67 11.89
C PHE A 18 -2.06 -12.45 13.17
N GLY A 19 -3.02 -13.37 13.25
CA GLY A 19 -3.25 -14.19 14.43
C GLY A 19 -2.09 -15.12 14.75
N ASN A 20 -1.47 -15.71 13.75
CA ASN A 20 -0.29 -16.56 13.94
C ASN A 20 0.87 -15.76 14.51
N ILE A 21 1.05 -14.53 14.05
CA ILE A 21 2.06 -13.62 14.60
C ILE A 21 1.65 -13.22 16.01
N GLY A 22 0.36 -12.92 16.24
CA GLY A 22 -0.16 -12.56 17.55
C GLY A 22 0.05 -13.63 18.60
N ALA A 23 -0.14 -14.90 18.23
CA ALA A 23 0.13 -16.00 19.14
C ALA A 23 1.62 -16.08 19.51
N GLY A 24 2.50 -15.82 18.55
CA GLY A 24 3.92 -15.72 18.81
C GLY A 24 4.28 -14.55 19.74
N ILE A 25 3.55 -13.46 19.62
CA ILE A 25 3.74 -12.27 20.45
C ILE A 25 3.45 -12.57 21.92
N GLN A 26 2.43 -13.36 22.20
CA GLN A 26 2.08 -13.69 23.57
C GLN A 26 3.14 -14.49 24.29
N THR A 27 3.98 -15.20 23.56
CA THR A 27 5.02 -16.06 24.12
C THR A 27 6.40 -15.43 24.16
N ILE A 28 6.63 -14.36 23.39
CA ILE A 28 7.93 -13.72 23.28
C ILE A 28 7.81 -12.24 23.64
N PHE A 29 8.58 -11.78 24.60
CA PHE A 29 8.56 -10.39 25.04
C PHE A 29 9.36 -9.48 24.12
N GLY A 30 8.75 -8.37 23.70
CA GLY A 30 9.47 -7.23 23.12
C GLY A 30 9.82 -7.35 21.64
N GLY A 31 10.24 -8.50 21.14
CA GLY A 31 10.64 -8.66 19.75
C GLY A 31 9.49 -8.69 18.75
N ASN A 32 8.28 -8.83 19.24
CA ASN A 32 7.11 -9.09 18.44
C ASN A 32 6.54 -7.85 17.75
N ILE A 33 6.77 -6.68 18.32
CA ILE A 33 6.38 -5.42 17.72
C ILE A 33 7.11 -5.24 16.39
N THR A 34 8.38 -5.64 16.33
CA THR A 34 9.16 -5.59 15.08
C THR A 34 8.55 -6.50 14.03
N ILE A 35 8.11 -7.71 14.40
CA ILE A 35 7.47 -8.64 13.46
C ILE A 35 6.18 -8.04 12.90
N TYR A 36 5.37 -7.43 13.75
CA TYR A 36 4.15 -6.74 13.31
C TYR A 36 4.46 -5.58 12.40
N THR A 37 5.45 -4.78 12.76
CA THR A 37 5.86 -3.64 11.94
C THR A 37 6.31 -4.12 10.57
N ASP A 38 7.12 -5.18 10.52
CA ASP A 38 7.60 -5.73 9.25
C ASP A 38 6.45 -6.25 8.39
N LEU A 39 5.45 -6.90 9.00
CA LEU A 39 4.29 -7.37 8.27
C LEU A 39 3.45 -6.22 7.72
N CYS A 40 3.25 -5.17 8.52
CA CYS A 40 2.52 -3.98 8.08
C CYS A 40 3.27 -3.27 6.95
N GLU A 41 4.58 -3.13 7.07
CA GLU A 41 5.40 -2.53 6.03
C GLU A 41 5.32 -3.33 4.73
N ARG A 42 5.39 -4.64 4.82
CA ARG A 42 5.28 -5.52 3.65
C ARG A 42 3.92 -5.38 2.98
N THR A 43 2.86 -5.36 3.77
CA THR A 43 1.49 -5.22 3.25
C THR A 43 1.32 -3.88 2.54
N ARG A 44 1.84 -2.80 3.12
CA ARG A 44 1.79 -1.49 2.49
C ARG A 44 2.61 -1.43 1.22
N LYS A 45 3.79 -2.05 1.22
CA LYS A 45 4.62 -2.13 0.03
C LYS A 45 3.90 -2.88 -1.08
N ASP A 46 3.24 -3.99 -0.77
CA ASP A 46 2.51 -4.76 -1.77
C ASP A 46 1.36 -3.94 -2.36
N ALA A 47 0.62 -3.21 -1.53
CA ALA A 47 -0.43 -2.31 -2.00
C ALA A 47 0.14 -1.19 -2.88
N PHE A 48 1.26 -0.62 -2.48
CA PHE A 48 1.94 0.41 -3.26
C PHE A 48 2.37 -0.12 -4.62
N ASP A 49 2.98 -1.31 -4.65
CA ASP A 49 3.44 -1.91 -5.90
C ASP A 49 2.29 -2.16 -6.87
N LEU A 50 1.13 -2.58 -6.36
CA LEU A 50 -0.06 -2.74 -7.19
C LEU A 50 -0.58 -1.41 -7.74
N MET A 51 -0.55 -0.35 -6.91
CA MET A 51 -0.92 0.98 -7.37
C MET A 51 0.02 1.46 -8.48
N VAL A 52 1.33 1.22 -8.33
CA VAL A 52 2.32 1.58 -9.34
C VAL A 52 2.05 0.84 -10.65
N GLN A 53 1.75 -0.45 -10.57
CA GLN A 53 1.41 -1.23 -11.76
C GLN A 53 0.18 -0.67 -12.47
N HIS A 54 -0.83 -0.27 -11.70
CA HIS A 54 -2.02 0.34 -12.26
C HIS A 54 -1.68 1.65 -12.97
N ALA A 55 -0.86 2.48 -12.34
CA ALA A 55 -0.41 3.74 -12.94
C ALA A 55 0.40 3.51 -14.22
N GLU A 56 1.29 2.53 -14.21
CA GLU A 56 2.09 2.18 -15.39
C GLU A 56 1.20 1.72 -16.54
N THR A 57 0.16 0.95 -16.25
CA THR A 57 -0.80 0.51 -17.25
C THR A 57 -1.47 1.69 -17.95
N LEU A 58 -1.68 2.80 -17.25
CA LEU A 58 -2.24 4.02 -17.81
C LEU A 58 -1.22 4.89 -18.53
N GLY A 59 0.06 4.52 -18.47
CA GLY A 59 1.12 5.30 -19.10
C GLY A 59 1.65 6.43 -18.25
N ALA A 60 1.37 6.45 -16.95
CA ALA A 60 1.86 7.49 -16.05
C ALA A 60 3.36 7.39 -15.83
N ASN A 61 3.98 8.54 -15.60
CA ASN A 61 5.38 8.60 -15.17
C ASN A 61 5.54 9.18 -13.76
N ALA A 62 4.43 9.53 -13.11
CA ALA A 62 4.44 10.05 -11.75
C ALA A 62 3.08 9.84 -11.10
N MET A 63 3.07 9.95 -9.78
CA MET A 63 1.84 9.91 -8.99
C MET A 63 1.89 11.01 -7.94
N ILE A 64 0.76 11.64 -7.68
CA ILE A 64 0.63 12.67 -6.67
C ILE A 64 -0.49 12.32 -5.69
N GLY A 65 -0.41 12.89 -4.49
CA GLY A 65 -1.45 12.70 -3.47
C GLY A 65 -1.57 11.27 -2.99
N VAL A 66 -0.47 10.52 -2.92
CA VAL A 66 -0.48 9.13 -2.51
C VAL A 66 -0.87 9.02 -1.03
N ARG A 67 -1.83 8.16 -0.75
CA ARG A 67 -2.32 7.90 0.60
C ARG A 67 -2.52 6.42 0.82
N TYR A 68 -2.50 6.05 2.11
CA TYR A 68 -2.82 4.70 2.57
C TYR A 68 -4.01 4.76 3.50
N GLU A 69 -4.88 3.77 3.40
CA GLU A 69 -5.96 3.56 4.36
C GLU A 69 -6.07 2.09 4.68
N SER A 70 -6.54 1.80 5.89
CA SER A 70 -6.72 0.44 6.36
C SER A 70 -8.09 0.34 6.99
N THR A 71 -8.87 -0.65 6.57
CA THR A 71 -10.25 -0.81 7.04
C THR A 71 -10.53 -2.28 7.28
N GLU A 72 -11.20 -2.58 8.38
CA GLU A 72 -11.70 -3.93 8.62
C GLU A 72 -13.01 -4.08 7.84
N VAL A 73 -13.00 -4.93 6.80
CA VAL A 73 -14.15 -5.10 5.91
C VAL A 73 -15.12 -6.15 6.42
N MET A 74 -14.63 -7.05 7.25
CA MET A 74 -15.44 -8.01 8.00
C MET A 74 -14.60 -8.51 9.16
N ALA A 75 -15.24 -9.20 10.10
CA ALA A 75 -14.54 -9.71 11.29
C ALA A 75 -13.32 -10.54 10.87
N GLY A 76 -12.14 -10.10 11.30
CA GLY A 76 -10.87 -10.78 11.03
C GLY A 76 -10.29 -10.58 9.64
N VAL A 77 -10.84 -9.67 8.83
CA VAL A 77 -10.34 -9.39 7.48
C VAL A 77 -10.09 -7.90 7.33
N THR A 78 -8.85 -7.54 7.07
CA THR A 78 -8.43 -6.16 6.91
C THR A 78 -8.03 -5.88 5.48
N GLU A 79 -8.53 -4.77 4.93
CA GLU A 79 -8.15 -4.23 3.64
C GLU A 79 -7.14 -3.11 3.86
N VAL A 80 -6.05 -3.15 3.10
CA VAL A 80 -5.11 -2.03 3.01
C VAL A 80 -5.16 -1.52 1.59
N ILE A 81 -5.46 -0.24 1.43
CA ILE A 81 -5.51 0.41 0.14
C ILE A 81 -4.44 1.50 0.06
N CYS A 82 -3.70 1.51 -1.03
CA CYS A 82 -2.83 2.60 -1.42
C CYS A 82 -3.41 3.22 -2.68
N TYR A 83 -3.62 4.52 -2.68
CA TYR A 83 -4.21 5.21 -3.82
C TYR A 83 -3.57 6.56 -4.04
N GLY A 84 -3.72 7.06 -5.23
CA GLY A 84 -3.20 8.36 -5.62
C GLY A 84 -3.69 8.74 -7.00
N THR A 85 -3.20 9.84 -7.52
CA THR A 85 -3.54 10.30 -8.86
C THR A 85 -2.36 10.05 -9.78
N ALA A 86 -2.60 9.30 -10.85
CA ALA A 86 -1.59 9.04 -11.88
C ALA A 86 -1.54 10.23 -12.83
N VAL A 87 -0.32 10.70 -13.12
CA VAL A 87 -0.10 11.85 -13.97
C VAL A 87 1.07 11.61 -14.90
N ILE A 88 1.11 12.41 -15.96
CA ILE A 88 2.29 12.54 -16.82
C ILE A 88 2.83 13.92 -16.59
N VAL A 89 4.09 14.00 -16.17
CA VAL A 89 4.78 15.27 -15.98
C VAL A 89 5.90 15.39 -16.99
N GLU A 90 6.12 16.60 -17.45
CA GLU A 90 7.22 16.89 -18.36
C GLU A 90 8.42 17.38 -17.58
N PRO A 91 9.65 17.04 -18.03
CA PRO A 91 10.85 17.54 -17.38
C PRO A 91 10.88 19.07 -17.39
N ALA A 92 11.27 19.66 -16.27
CA ALA A 92 11.36 21.13 -16.15
C ALA A 92 12.31 21.72 -17.18
N SER A 93 13.36 20.99 -17.54
CA SER A 93 14.31 21.43 -18.54
C SER A 93 13.71 21.61 -19.94
N SER A 94 12.59 20.94 -20.23
CA SER A 94 11.92 21.06 -21.51
C SER A 94 11.22 22.41 -21.70
N GLN A 95 11.09 23.17 -20.62
CA GLN A 95 10.42 24.47 -20.62
C GLN A 95 11.39 25.61 -20.83
N LEU A 96 12.65 25.32 -20.85
CA LEU A 96 13.71 26.30 -21.07
C LEU A 96 14.15 26.30 -22.54
#